data_3ffa3f47e4ec5e81e7140ae0f4167f95
#
_entry.id   3ffa3f47e4ec5e81e7140ae0f4167f95
#
_cell.length_a   1.000
_cell.length_b   1.000
_cell.length_c   1.000
_cell.angle_alpha   90.00
_cell.angle_beta   90.00
_cell.angle_gamma   90.00
#
_symmetry.space_group_name_H-M   'P 1'
#
loop_
_entity.id
_entity.type
_entity.pdbx_description
1 polymer ?
#
loop_
_entity_poly.entity_id
_entity_poly.type
_entity_poly.pdbx_seq_one_letter_code
_entity_poly.pdbx_strand_id
1 'polypeptide(L)' 'MEIKQAFELCDTKKDGKIDRHELMAYFVKIGIPLSEREIDNMMRVADQDQSGFVELDEFIQIMS' A
#
# COMPACT_ATOMS: atom_id res chain seq x y z
N MET A 1 -7.97 10.52 -9.19
CA MET A 1 -8.44 9.29 -8.48
C MET A 1 -8.40 9.52 -6.99
N GLU A 2 -9.45 9.16 -6.31
CA GLU A 2 -9.48 9.30 -4.87
C GLU A 2 -8.58 8.26 -4.19
N ILE A 3 -7.95 8.67 -3.10
CA ILE A 3 -7.06 7.78 -2.35
C ILE A 3 -7.82 6.55 -1.85
N LYS A 4 -9.06 6.73 -1.42
CA LYS A 4 -9.89 5.62 -0.95
C LYS A 4 -10.13 4.60 -2.03
N GLN A 5 -10.39 5.05 -3.26
CA GLN A 5 -10.57 4.14 -4.39
C GLN A 5 -9.28 3.38 -4.70
N ALA A 6 -8.14 4.07 -4.63
CA ALA A 6 -6.86 3.41 -4.84
C ALA A 6 -6.63 2.34 -3.78
N PHE A 7 -7.00 2.62 -2.54
CA PHE A 7 -6.89 1.64 -1.45
C PHE A 7 -7.75 0.41 -1.73
N GLU A 8 -8.97 0.61 -2.19
CA GLU A 8 -9.86 -0.51 -2.54
C GLU A 8 -9.31 -1.36 -3.67
N LEU A 9 -8.64 -0.73 -4.64
CA LEU A 9 -8.01 -1.46 -5.73
C LEU A 9 -6.81 -2.27 -5.25
N CYS A 10 -6.08 -1.76 -4.25
CA CYS A 10 -4.96 -2.47 -3.67
C CYS A 10 -5.43 -3.63 -2.80
N ASP A 11 -6.53 -3.43 -2.07
CA ASP A 11 -7.04 -4.39 -1.11
C ASP A 11 -7.89 -5.45 -1.82
N THR A 12 -7.23 -6.39 -2.48
CA THR A 12 -7.92 -7.43 -3.25
C THR A 12 -8.68 -8.39 -2.36
N LYS A 13 -8.24 -8.55 -1.12
CA LYS A 13 -8.90 -9.43 -0.16
C LYS A 13 -10.04 -8.75 0.57
N LYS A 14 -10.12 -7.41 0.47
CA LYS A 14 -11.15 -6.59 1.09
C LYS A 14 -11.28 -6.82 2.59
N ASP A 15 -10.12 -6.92 3.24
CA ASP A 15 -10.06 -7.09 4.69
C ASP A 15 -9.73 -5.76 5.40
N GLY A 16 -9.69 -4.66 4.65
CA GLY A 16 -9.44 -3.34 5.22
C GLY A 16 -7.98 -3.00 5.41
N LYS A 17 -7.08 -3.81 4.86
CA LYS A 17 -5.65 -3.58 4.98
C LYS A 17 -4.92 -4.17 3.78
N ILE A 18 -3.75 -3.61 3.49
CA ILE A 18 -2.94 -3.97 2.33
C ILE A 18 -1.64 -4.57 2.84
N ASP A 19 -1.26 -5.73 2.32
CA ASP A 19 0.03 -6.28 2.64
C ASP A 19 1.06 -5.85 1.58
N ARG A 20 2.30 -6.29 1.80
CA ARG A 20 3.41 -5.95 0.93
C ARG A 20 3.16 -6.36 -0.52
N HIS A 21 2.64 -7.56 -0.72
CA HIS A 21 2.39 -8.09 -2.05
C HIS A 21 1.29 -7.31 -2.78
N GLU A 22 0.25 -6.95 -2.04
CA GLU A 22 -0.84 -6.19 -2.61
C GLU A 22 -0.37 -4.80 -3.03
N LEU A 23 0.46 -4.18 -2.21
CA LEU A 23 1.01 -2.86 -2.52
C LEU A 23 1.90 -2.92 -3.76
N MET A 24 2.77 -3.93 -3.83
CA MET A 24 3.64 -4.12 -4.98
C MET A 24 2.85 -4.34 -6.25
N ALA A 25 1.82 -5.19 -6.19
CA ALA A 25 0.98 -5.48 -7.35
C ALA A 25 0.28 -4.22 -7.86
N TYR A 26 -0.15 -3.35 -6.94
CA TYR A 26 -0.79 -2.11 -7.32
C TYR A 26 0.16 -1.22 -8.14
N PHE A 27 1.39 -1.05 -7.67
CA PHE A 27 2.34 -0.20 -8.37
C PHE A 27 2.74 -0.77 -9.72
N VAL A 28 2.84 -2.08 -9.84
CA VAL A 28 3.08 -2.72 -11.13
C VAL A 28 1.90 -2.44 -12.07
N LYS A 29 0.69 -2.50 -11.55
CA LYS A 29 -0.52 -2.31 -12.34
C LYS A 29 -0.61 -0.91 -12.92
N ILE A 30 -0.19 0.11 -12.16
CA ILE A 30 -0.25 1.49 -12.63
C ILE A 30 1.01 1.89 -13.43
N GLY A 31 1.90 0.93 -13.68
CA GLY A 31 3.07 1.18 -14.52
C GLY A 31 4.27 1.77 -13.80
N ILE A 32 4.32 1.66 -12.48
CA ILE A 32 5.43 2.16 -11.66
C ILE A 32 6.02 0.98 -10.88
N PRO A 33 6.82 0.12 -11.52
CA PRO A 33 7.38 -1.04 -10.81
C PRO A 33 8.40 -0.58 -9.78
N LEU A 34 8.18 -0.99 -8.54
CA LEU A 34 9.09 -0.69 -7.43
C LEU A 34 9.91 -1.93 -7.10
N SER A 35 11.16 -1.71 -6.68
CA SER A 35 12.00 -2.79 -6.19
C SER A 35 11.55 -3.20 -4.79
N GLU A 36 12.01 -4.38 -4.35
CA GLU A 36 11.70 -4.85 -3.01
C GLU A 36 12.19 -3.86 -1.95
N ARG A 37 13.35 -3.26 -2.18
CA ARG A 37 13.90 -2.27 -1.26
C ARG A 37 12.97 -1.06 -1.14
N GLU A 38 12.44 -0.59 -2.25
CA GLU A 38 11.54 0.56 -2.24
C GLU A 38 10.23 0.22 -1.52
N ILE A 39 9.71 -0.98 -1.75
CA ILE A 39 8.51 -1.45 -1.05
C ILE A 39 8.79 -1.57 0.46
N ASP A 40 9.94 -2.11 0.83
CA ASP A 40 10.32 -2.22 2.23
C ASP A 40 10.38 -0.85 2.91
N ASN A 41 10.96 0.13 2.22
CA ASN A 41 11.02 1.49 2.75
C ASN A 41 9.63 2.09 2.93
N MET A 42 8.75 1.89 1.95
CA MET A 42 7.39 2.38 2.03
C MET A 42 6.63 1.74 3.19
N MET A 43 6.77 0.42 3.34
CA MET A 43 6.12 -0.29 4.44
C MET A 43 6.64 0.20 5.79
N ARG A 44 7.95 0.45 5.89
CA ARG A 44 8.53 0.93 7.13
C ARG A 44 7.97 2.31 7.53
N VAL A 45 7.82 3.19 6.55
CA VAL A 45 7.30 4.54 6.80
C VAL A 45 5.80 4.50 7.08
N ALA A 46 5.07 3.69 6.33
CA ALA A 46 3.62 3.64 6.40
C ALA A 46 3.11 2.86 7.60
N ASP A 47 3.76 1.74 7.91
CA ASP A 47 3.31 0.81 8.95
C ASP A 47 3.80 1.29 10.32
N GLN A 48 3.12 2.30 10.86
CA GLN A 48 3.55 2.92 12.11
C GLN A 48 3.39 2.01 13.32
N ASP A 49 2.39 1.13 13.27
CA ASP A 49 2.16 0.20 14.38
C ASP A 49 2.85 -1.15 14.17
N GLN A 50 3.58 -1.29 13.07
CA GLN A 50 4.37 -2.47 12.74
C GLN A 50 3.54 -3.75 12.72
N SER A 51 2.30 -3.63 12.24
CA SER A 51 1.43 -4.79 12.10
C SER A 51 1.78 -5.64 10.88
N GLY A 52 2.58 -5.09 9.97
CA GLY A 52 2.91 -5.74 8.71
C GLY A 52 1.91 -5.44 7.60
N PHE A 53 0.94 -4.60 7.88
CA PHE A 53 -0.11 -4.23 6.93
C PHE A 53 -0.29 -2.72 6.92
N VAL A 54 -0.79 -2.21 5.79
CA VAL A 54 -1.09 -0.78 5.65
C VAL A 54 -2.60 -0.61 5.68
N GLU A 55 -3.09 0.15 6.65
CA GLU A 55 -4.50 0.49 6.74
C GLU A 55 -4.80 1.75 5.97
N LEU A 56 -6.08 2.11 5.85
CA LEU A 56 -6.49 3.25 5.04
C LEU A 56 -5.84 4.55 5.48
N ASP A 57 -5.80 4.83 6.77
CA ASP A 57 -5.20 6.06 7.28
C ASP A 57 -3.71 6.12 7.01
N GLU A 58 -3.03 4.99 7.11
CA GLU A 58 -1.61 4.92 6.77
C GLU A 58 -1.39 5.10 5.26
N PHE A 59 -2.28 4.51 4.46
CA PHE A 59 -2.22 4.66 3.01
C PHE A 59 -2.41 6.12 2.59
N ILE A 60 -3.32 6.82 3.26
CA ILE A 60 -3.55 8.25 2.99
C ILE A 60 -2.27 9.04 3.24
N GLN A 61 -1.54 8.72 4.30
CA GLN A 61 -0.28 9.40 4.61
C GLN A 61 0.78 9.18 3.53
N ILE A 62 0.85 7.96 3.00
CA ILE A 62 1.79 7.66 1.91
C ILE A 62 1.47 8.49 0.67
N MET A 63 0.20 8.62 0.36
CA MET A 63 -0.25 9.23 -0.88
C MET A 63 -0.41 10.74 -0.80
N SER A 64 -0.31 11.31 0.37
CA SER A 64 -0.47 12.77 0.57
C SER A 64 0.71 13.57 0.08
#